data_b0e8e0bf2f4d6f109511e15b0d6b028e
#
_entry.id   b0e8e0bf2f4d6f109511e15b0d6b028e
#
_cell.length_a   1.000
_cell.length_b   1.000
_cell.length_c   1.000
_cell.angle_alpha   90.00
_cell.angle_beta   90.00
_cell.angle_gamma   90.00
#
_symmetry.space_group_name_H-M   'P 1'
#
loop_
_entity.id
_entity.type
_entity.pdbx_description
1 polymer ?
#
loop_
_entity_poly.entity_id
_entity_poly.type
_entity_poly.pdbx_seq_one_letter_code
_entity_poly.pdbx_strand_id
1 'polypeptide(L)'
;PFKSSLVMVYISGVIGATILEYVTGWGMERLVKMKYWDYSNQRFNLNGYICLSSSVAWGFLTIFLTEVIHKPIERWVLHVPTMIGIPCLSVITVVFIIDTAESVRTALDLARVLDAMTKMKAELDDVQVQLALLKAETEQQRKIRL
;
A
#
# COMPACT_ATOMS: atom_id res chain seq x y z
N PRO A 1 -24.80 3.94 20.25
CA PRO A 1 -25.13 5.39 20.25
C PRO A 1 -24.77 6.12 18.95
N PHE A 2 -23.73 5.67 18.22
CA PHE A 2 -23.27 6.34 16.99
C PHE A 2 -24.09 6.02 15.73
N LYS A 3 -24.91 4.95 15.76
CA LYS A 3 -25.71 4.51 14.60
C LYS A 3 -26.88 5.43 14.23
N SER A 4 -27.22 6.41 15.06
CA SER A 4 -28.42 7.24 14.85
C SER A 4 -28.16 8.55 14.09
N SER A 5 -26.93 8.90 13.79
CA SER A 5 -26.58 10.13 13.07
C SER A 5 -25.63 9.83 11.91
N LEU A 6 -26.09 10.03 10.68
CA LEU A 6 -25.29 9.94 9.47
C LEU A 6 -24.03 10.82 9.53
N VAL A 7 -24.12 11.96 10.18
CA VAL A 7 -22.98 12.86 10.39
C VAL A 7 -21.90 12.20 11.23
N MET A 8 -22.27 11.49 12.30
CA MET A 8 -21.32 10.78 13.14
C MET A 8 -20.68 9.61 12.41
N VAL A 9 -21.46 8.87 11.60
CA VAL A 9 -20.93 7.79 10.74
C VAL A 9 -19.93 8.36 9.73
N TYR A 10 -20.27 9.50 9.11
CA TYR A 10 -19.38 10.18 8.17
C TYR A 10 -18.06 10.59 8.84
N ILE A 11 -18.14 11.33 9.96
CA ILE A 11 -16.95 11.83 10.66
C ILE A 11 -16.06 10.67 11.16
N SER A 12 -16.66 9.64 11.74
CA SER A 12 -15.89 8.47 12.20
C SER A 12 -15.25 7.72 11.04
N GLY A 13 -15.93 7.64 9.89
CA GLY A 13 -15.40 7.07 8.67
C GLY A 13 -14.22 7.86 8.13
N VAL A 14 -14.35 9.19 8.03
CA VAL A 14 -13.24 10.07 7.62
C VAL A 14 -12.02 9.87 8.52
N ILE A 15 -12.19 9.96 9.83
CA ILE A 15 -11.08 9.87 10.78
C ILE A 15 -10.47 8.47 10.77
N GLY A 16 -11.29 7.43 10.94
CA GLY A 16 -10.82 6.06 11.06
C GLY A 16 -10.14 5.56 9.79
N ALA A 17 -10.75 5.79 8.63
CA ALA A 17 -10.19 5.37 7.36
C ALA A 17 -8.91 6.15 6.99
N THR A 18 -8.87 7.47 7.25
CA THR A 18 -7.68 8.29 7.01
C THR A 18 -6.50 7.83 7.86
N ILE A 19 -6.71 7.53 9.15
CA ILE A 19 -5.66 6.98 10.01
C ILE A 19 -5.18 5.62 9.48
N LEU A 20 -6.11 4.74 9.13
CA LEU A 20 -5.79 3.41 8.60
C LEU A 20 -5.01 3.51 7.28
N GLU A 21 -5.45 4.36 6.35
CA GLU A 21 -4.80 4.61 5.07
C GLU A 21 -3.36 5.13 5.26
N TYR A 22 -3.18 6.08 6.18
CA TYR A 22 -1.86 6.62 6.50
C TYR A 22 -0.93 5.54 7.09
N VAL A 23 -1.39 4.82 8.11
CA VAL A 23 -0.59 3.78 8.79
C VAL A 23 -0.25 2.65 7.81
N THR A 24 -1.19 2.26 6.96
CA THR A 24 -0.97 1.22 5.95
C THR A 24 0.03 1.68 4.90
N GLY A 25 -0.12 2.89 4.34
CA GLY A 25 0.79 3.44 3.35
C GLY A 25 2.21 3.59 3.88
N TRP A 26 2.36 4.13 5.09
CA TRP A 26 3.64 4.26 5.78
C TRP A 26 4.27 2.89 6.09
N GLY A 27 3.48 1.94 6.59
CA GLY A 27 3.95 0.59 6.91
C GLY A 27 4.39 -0.18 5.67
N MET A 28 3.62 -0.12 4.60
CA MET A 28 3.94 -0.77 3.33
C MET A 28 5.23 -0.20 2.71
N GLU A 29 5.41 1.12 2.71
CA GLU A 29 6.65 1.72 2.21
C GLU A 29 7.87 1.29 3.04
N ARG A 30 7.72 1.18 4.36
CA ARG A 30 8.81 0.70 5.22
C ARG A 30 9.15 -0.78 5.03
N LEU A 31 8.13 -1.63 4.85
CA LEU A 31 8.30 -3.07 4.72
C LEU A 31 8.76 -3.47 3.30
N VAL A 32 8.13 -2.91 2.28
CA VAL A 32 8.30 -3.30 0.88
C VAL A 32 9.18 -2.31 0.12
N LYS A 33 9.53 -1.17 0.74
CA LYS A 33 10.27 -0.04 0.14
C LYS A 33 9.65 0.50 -1.14
N MET A 34 8.34 0.35 -1.27
CA MET A 34 7.58 0.74 -2.44
C MET A 34 6.27 1.39 -2.00
N LYS A 35 5.91 2.52 -2.63
CA LYS A 35 4.58 3.12 -2.45
C LYS A 35 3.58 2.41 -3.36
N TYR A 36 2.51 1.86 -2.79
CA TYR A 36 1.41 1.27 -3.56
C TYR A 36 0.51 2.33 -4.18
N TRP A 37 0.44 3.51 -3.55
CA TRP A 37 -0.22 4.71 -4.07
C TRP A 37 0.59 5.94 -3.65
N ASP A 38 0.45 7.02 -4.40
CA ASP A 38 1.15 8.27 -4.12
C ASP A 38 0.26 9.48 -4.42
N TYR A 39 -0.15 10.16 -3.37
CA TYR A 39 -0.94 11.39 -3.45
C TYR A 39 -0.08 12.67 -3.40
N SER A 40 1.22 12.60 -3.61
CA SER A 40 2.13 13.76 -3.50
C SER A 40 1.71 14.92 -4.41
N ASN A 41 1.06 14.62 -5.54
CA ASN A 41 0.55 15.61 -6.49
C ASN A 41 -0.85 16.16 -6.13
N GLN A 42 -1.48 15.66 -5.06
CA GLN A 42 -2.81 16.09 -4.63
C GLN A 42 -2.72 17.21 -3.61
N ARG A 43 -3.75 18.11 -3.62
CA ARG A 43 -3.84 19.19 -2.62
C ARG A 43 -4.09 18.61 -1.22
N PHE A 44 -3.48 19.24 -0.22
CA PHE A 44 -3.60 18.83 1.18
C PHE A 44 -3.23 17.36 1.41
N ASN A 45 -2.17 16.89 0.72
CA ASN A 45 -1.60 15.59 1.03
C ASN A 45 -0.69 15.64 2.25
N LEU A 46 -0.56 14.51 2.93
CA LEU A 46 0.39 14.31 4.02
C LEU A 46 1.33 13.17 3.64
N ASN A 47 2.58 13.52 3.36
CA ASN A 47 3.65 12.60 2.95
C ASN A 47 3.33 11.72 1.72
N GLY A 48 2.28 12.10 0.94
CA GLY A 48 1.81 11.31 -0.18
C GLY A 48 1.00 10.06 0.19
N TYR A 49 0.81 9.76 1.50
CA TYR A 49 0.03 8.61 1.94
C TYR A 49 -1.47 8.86 1.96
N ILE A 50 -1.87 10.07 2.28
CA ILE A 50 -3.27 10.52 2.33
C ILE A 50 -3.42 11.87 1.67
N CYS A 51 -4.65 12.21 1.26
CA CYS A 51 -5.02 13.54 0.80
C CYS A 51 -6.45 13.89 1.22
N LEU A 52 -6.81 15.17 1.18
CA LEU A 52 -8.15 15.62 1.59
C LEU A 52 -9.26 14.96 0.76
N SER A 53 -9.06 14.79 -0.54
CA SER A 53 -10.07 14.18 -1.42
C SER A 53 -10.30 12.70 -1.10
N SER A 54 -9.26 11.93 -0.79
CA SER A 54 -9.41 10.53 -0.37
C SER A 54 -10.13 10.44 0.98
N SER A 55 -9.76 11.30 1.94
CA SER A 55 -10.41 11.33 3.26
C SER A 55 -11.90 11.65 3.19
N VAL A 56 -12.30 12.62 2.35
CA VAL A 56 -13.71 12.95 2.10
C VAL A 56 -14.43 11.77 1.44
N ALA A 57 -13.82 11.13 0.46
CA ALA A 57 -14.38 9.95 -0.22
C ALA A 57 -14.60 8.77 0.75
N TRP A 58 -13.68 8.54 1.69
CA TRP A 58 -13.83 7.53 2.74
C TRP A 58 -15.05 7.75 3.62
N GLY A 59 -15.36 9.01 3.95
CA GLY A 59 -16.57 9.34 4.71
C GLY A 59 -17.85 8.91 3.98
N PHE A 60 -17.97 9.22 2.69
CA PHE A 60 -19.12 8.80 1.88
C PHE A 60 -19.16 7.28 1.69
N LEU A 61 -18.01 6.66 1.44
CA LEU A 61 -17.92 5.21 1.33
C LEU A 61 -18.34 4.51 2.63
N THR A 62 -17.98 5.07 3.78
CA THR A 62 -18.40 4.52 5.09
C THR A 62 -19.91 4.57 5.25
N ILE A 63 -20.57 5.68 4.87
CA ILE A 63 -22.04 5.74 4.88
C ILE A 63 -22.61 4.67 3.95
N PHE A 64 -22.12 4.57 2.72
CA PHE A 64 -22.60 3.60 1.74
C PHE A 64 -22.45 2.16 2.25
N LEU A 65 -21.27 1.83 2.78
CA LEU A 65 -21.01 0.49 3.34
C LEU A 65 -21.91 0.19 4.54
N THR A 66 -22.12 1.17 5.44
CA THR A 66 -22.91 0.96 6.66
C THR A 66 -24.41 0.89 6.38
N GLU A 67 -24.93 1.80 5.55
CA GLU A 67 -26.37 1.92 5.35
C GLU A 67 -26.90 1.02 4.24
N VAL A 68 -26.12 0.79 3.18
CA VAL A 68 -26.57 0.05 2.00
C VAL A 68 -26.07 -1.40 2.01
N ILE A 69 -24.77 -1.61 2.27
CA ILE A 69 -24.16 -2.94 2.16
C ILE A 69 -24.30 -3.74 3.45
N HIS A 70 -24.03 -3.15 4.60
CA HIS A 70 -24.00 -3.87 5.87
C HIS A 70 -25.38 -4.40 6.28
N LYS A 71 -26.44 -3.61 6.11
CA LYS A 71 -27.80 -3.98 6.54
C LYS A 71 -28.33 -5.27 5.90
N PRO A 72 -28.26 -5.50 4.59
CA PRO A 72 -28.67 -6.77 4.01
C PRO A 72 -27.77 -7.94 4.43
N ILE A 73 -26.45 -7.72 4.55
CA ILE A 73 -25.51 -8.73 5.00
C ILE A 73 -25.83 -9.14 6.45
N GLU A 74 -26.04 -8.18 7.34
CA GLU A 74 -26.39 -8.41 8.75
C GLU A 74 -27.65 -9.29 8.84
N ARG A 75 -28.71 -8.94 8.07
CA ARG A 75 -29.94 -9.75 8.05
C ARG A 75 -29.66 -11.18 7.60
N TRP A 76 -28.85 -11.35 6.55
CA TRP A 76 -28.52 -12.66 6.00
C TRP A 76 -27.74 -13.50 7.00
N VAL A 77 -26.70 -12.92 7.61
CA VAL A 77 -25.84 -13.60 8.60
C VAL A 77 -26.64 -14.01 9.85
N LEU A 78 -27.56 -13.16 10.31
CA LEU A 78 -28.40 -13.48 11.49
C LEU A 78 -29.39 -14.64 11.24
N HIS A 79 -29.67 -14.99 9.98
CA HIS A 79 -30.51 -16.16 9.65
C HIS A 79 -29.70 -17.46 9.53
N VAL A 80 -28.37 -17.40 9.50
CA VAL A 80 -27.52 -18.58 9.41
C VAL A 80 -27.48 -19.29 10.77
N PRO A 81 -27.86 -20.59 10.88
CA PRO A 81 -27.72 -21.32 12.11
C PRO A 81 -26.27 -21.34 12.60
N THR A 82 -26.08 -21.15 13.89
CA THR A 82 -24.75 -21.07 14.52
C THR A 82 -23.90 -22.32 14.26
N MET A 83 -24.55 -23.48 14.16
CA MET A 83 -23.88 -24.74 13.84
C MET A 83 -23.21 -24.76 12.47
N ILE A 84 -23.73 -23.99 11.52
CA ILE A 84 -23.15 -23.86 10.18
C ILE A 84 -22.23 -22.64 10.13
N GLY A 85 -22.63 -21.54 10.77
CA GLY A 85 -21.91 -20.28 10.75
C GLY A 85 -20.50 -20.37 11.35
N ILE A 86 -20.36 -21.04 12.51
CA ILE A 86 -19.06 -21.16 13.19
C ILE A 86 -18.03 -21.96 12.36
N PRO A 87 -18.35 -23.17 11.84
CA PRO A 87 -17.41 -23.89 10.98
C PRO A 87 -17.04 -23.13 9.71
N CYS A 88 -18.01 -22.50 9.04
CA CYS A 88 -17.75 -21.69 7.85
C CYS A 88 -16.83 -20.50 8.16
N LEU A 89 -17.09 -19.77 9.25
CA LEU A 89 -16.24 -18.68 9.68
C LEU A 89 -14.82 -19.15 10.01
N SER A 90 -14.69 -20.31 10.67
CA SER A 90 -13.37 -20.89 10.99
C SER A 90 -12.57 -21.21 9.73
N VAL A 91 -13.20 -21.83 8.72
CA VAL A 91 -12.56 -22.14 7.44
C VAL A 91 -12.14 -20.86 6.72
N ILE A 92 -13.03 -19.86 6.63
CA ILE A 92 -12.73 -18.57 5.99
C ILE A 92 -11.56 -17.88 6.71
N THR A 93 -11.56 -17.92 8.05
CA THR A 93 -10.48 -17.31 8.84
C THR A 93 -9.13 -17.99 8.58
N VAL A 94 -9.09 -19.32 8.54
CA VAL A 94 -7.86 -20.08 8.24
C VAL A 94 -7.35 -19.76 6.83
N VAL A 95 -8.24 -19.78 5.83
CA VAL A 95 -7.87 -19.44 4.44
C VAL A 95 -7.34 -18.01 4.36
N PHE A 96 -8.00 -17.05 5.02
CA PHE A 96 -7.56 -15.67 5.06
C PHE A 96 -6.19 -15.48 5.71
N ILE A 97 -5.89 -16.20 6.79
CA ILE A 97 -4.58 -16.17 7.46
C ILE A 97 -3.49 -16.71 6.52
N ILE A 98 -3.77 -17.82 5.83
CA ILE A 98 -2.83 -18.44 4.88
C ILE A 98 -2.57 -17.46 3.73
N ASP A 99 -3.62 -16.94 3.11
CA ASP A 99 -3.52 -15.97 1.99
C ASP A 99 -2.75 -14.71 2.39
N THR A 100 -3.02 -14.17 3.58
CA THR A 100 -2.30 -13.02 4.12
C THR A 100 -0.82 -13.34 4.31
N ALA A 101 -0.48 -14.51 4.85
CA ALA A 101 0.90 -14.92 5.07
C ALA A 101 1.66 -15.07 3.74
N GLU A 102 1.04 -15.68 2.73
CA GLU A 102 1.61 -15.82 1.38
C GLU A 102 1.78 -14.44 0.71
N SER A 103 0.78 -13.57 0.82
CA SER A 103 0.83 -12.21 0.27
C SER A 103 1.97 -11.38 0.89
N VAL A 104 2.15 -11.47 2.20
CA VAL A 104 3.25 -10.79 2.90
C VAL A 104 4.61 -11.36 2.47
N ARG A 105 4.75 -12.67 2.37
CA ARG A 105 5.99 -13.31 1.86
C ARG A 105 6.33 -12.83 0.47
N THR A 106 5.37 -12.87 -0.45
CA THR A 106 5.54 -12.42 -1.84
C THR A 106 5.95 -10.95 -1.90
N ALA A 107 5.34 -10.09 -1.10
CA ALA A 107 5.68 -8.68 -1.02
C ALA A 107 7.11 -8.45 -0.51
N LEU A 108 7.55 -9.20 0.49
CA LEU A 108 8.91 -9.12 1.03
C LEU A 108 9.95 -9.65 0.03
N ASP A 109 9.65 -10.71 -0.70
CA ASP A 109 10.54 -11.24 -1.74
C ASP A 109 10.67 -10.27 -2.90
N LEU A 110 9.57 -9.62 -3.32
CA LEU A 110 9.61 -8.56 -4.32
C LEU A 110 10.49 -7.39 -3.85
N ALA A 111 10.37 -6.98 -2.58
CA ALA A 111 11.21 -5.92 -2.01
C ALA A 111 12.71 -6.27 -2.07
N ARG A 112 13.07 -7.53 -1.79
CA ARG A 112 14.46 -8.00 -1.88
C ARG A 112 14.98 -7.96 -3.32
N VAL A 113 14.17 -8.40 -4.28
CA VAL A 113 14.53 -8.36 -5.70
C VAL A 113 14.75 -6.93 -6.18
N LEU A 114 13.85 -6.00 -5.81
CA LEU A 114 13.98 -4.58 -6.14
C LEU A 114 15.24 -3.94 -5.52
N ASP A 115 15.56 -4.27 -4.28
CA ASP A 115 16.80 -3.79 -3.62
C ASP A 115 18.06 -4.33 -4.34
N ALA A 116 18.05 -5.59 -4.73
CA ALA A 116 19.14 -6.19 -5.51
C ALA A 116 19.29 -5.54 -6.88
N MET A 117 18.20 -5.30 -7.60
CA MET A 117 18.20 -4.62 -8.89
C MET A 117 18.72 -3.18 -8.79
N THR A 118 18.34 -2.46 -7.72
CA THR A 118 18.81 -1.09 -7.48
C THR A 118 20.32 -1.05 -7.23
N LYS A 119 20.86 -2.01 -6.47
CA LYS A 119 22.31 -2.16 -6.24
C LYS A 119 23.06 -2.47 -7.52
N MET A 120 22.57 -3.44 -8.31
CA MET A 120 23.17 -3.78 -9.60
C MET A 120 23.18 -2.59 -10.56
N LYS A 121 22.10 -1.79 -10.57
CA LYS A 121 22.06 -0.58 -11.39
C LYS A 121 23.13 0.43 -10.95
N ALA A 122 23.29 0.67 -9.66
CA ALA A 122 24.31 1.56 -9.12
C ALA A 122 25.73 1.11 -9.48
N GLU A 123 26.01 -0.20 -9.41
CA GLU A 123 27.30 -0.78 -9.82
C GLU A 123 27.54 -0.62 -11.32
N LEU A 124 26.51 -0.80 -12.16
CA LEU A 124 26.61 -0.59 -13.61
C LEU A 124 26.89 0.88 -13.95
N ASP A 125 26.23 1.79 -13.28
CA ASP A 125 26.46 3.23 -13.47
C ASP A 125 27.89 3.62 -13.10
N ASP A 126 28.44 3.06 -12.00
CA ASP A 126 29.83 3.27 -11.59
C ASP A 126 30.84 2.72 -12.61
N VAL A 127 30.63 1.51 -13.12
CA VAL A 127 31.45 0.93 -14.20
C VAL A 127 31.38 1.76 -15.47
N GLN A 128 30.24 2.31 -15.84
CA GLN A 128 30.11 3.17 -17.00
C GLN A 128 30.93 4.48 -16.82
N VAL A 129 30.90 5.07 -15.63
CA VAL A 129 31.69 6.26 -15.31
C VAL A 129 33.20 5.96 -15.40
N GLN A 130 33.65 4.84 -14.83
CA GLN A 130 35.05 4.41 -14.91
C GLN A 130 35.51 4.18 -16.35
N LEU A 131 34.68 3.54 -17.17
CA LEU A 131 34.93 3.34 -18.60
C LEU A 131 35.05 4.69 -19.37
N ALA A 132 34.20 5.63 -19.04
CA ALA A 132 34.25 6.95 -19.66
C ALA A 132 35.55 7.70 -19.29
N LEU A 133 36.00 7.62 -18.03
CA LEU A 133 37.25 8.20 -17.56
C LEU A 133 38.47 7.57 -18.27
N LEU A 134 38.51 6.24 -18.34
CA LEU A 134 39.60 5.53 -19.02
C LEU A 134 39.66 5.87 -20.51
N LYS A 135 38.53 6.02 -21.19
CA LYS A 135 38.49 6.48 -22.58
C LYS A 135 39.05 7.91 -22.75
N ALA A 136 38.63 8.82 -21.84
CA ALA A 136 39.11 10.19 -21.87
C ALA A 136 40.64 10.30 -21.64
N GLU A 137 41.19 9.55 -20.70
CA GLU A 137 42.63 9.46 -20.44
C GLU A 137 43.37 8.90 -21.64
N THR A 138 42.85 7.85 -22.29
CA THR A 138 43.45 7.23 -23.47
C THR A 138 43.52 8.22 -24.66
N GLU A 139 42.42 8.98 -24.87
CA GLU A 139 42.37 10.01 -25.89
C GLU A 139 43.34 11.17 -25.61
N GLN A 140 43.46 11.58 -24.35
CA GLN A 140 44.39 12.64 -23.95
C GLN A 140 45.85 12.20 -24.15
N GLN A 141 46.20 10.97 -23.75
CA GLN A 141 47.55 10.43 -24.01
C GLN A 141 47.85 10.30 -25.51
N ARG A 142 46.86 9.98 -26.34
CA ARG A 142 47.01 9.92 -27.78
C ARG A 142 47.29 11.32 -28.40
N LYS A 143 46.66 12.37 -27.90
CA LYS A 143 46.87 13.74 -28.33
C LYS A 143 48.25 14.30 -27.95
N ILE A 144 48.84 13.83 -26.84
CA ILE A 144 50.17 14.24 -26.39
C ILE A 144 51.30 13.58 -27.20
N ARG A 145 51.04 12.42 -27.80
CA ARG A 145 52.02 11.66 -28.60
C ARG A 145 52.07 12.06 -30.07
N LEU A 146 51.16 12.88 -30.55
CA LEU A 146 51.11 13.44 -31.89
C LEU A 146 51.70 14.86 -31.87
#